data_959ee48a1dc597fc1001e49676f0ed10
#
_entry.id   959ee48a1dc597fc1001e49676f0ed10
#
_cell.length_a   1.000
_cell.length_b   1.000
_cell.length_c   1.000
_cell.angle_alpha   90.00
_cell.angle_beta   90.00
_cell.angle_gamma   90.00
#
_symmetry.space_group_name_H-M   'P 1'
#
loop_
_entity.id
_entity.type
_entity.pdbx_description
1 polymer ?
#
loop_
_entity_poly.entity_id
_entity_poly.type
_entity_poly.pdbx_seq_one_letter_code
_entity_poly.pdbx_strand_id
1 'polypeptide(L)'
;MPRTIGLMSGTSLDGVDAAWLETDGETVTAFGPSLSIPYDPALRRDLRVILDLASGLTQGDARLVSAEARLTEYHIQAVNALERPADLIGFHAQTILHQPDRRRTWQIGDAARLARETGVAPQAEQR
;
A
#
# COMPACT_ATOMS: atom_id res chain seq x y z
N MET A 1 -11.70 14.03 -16.20
CA MET A 1 -11.80 13.34 -14.90
C MET A 1 -10.49 12.68 -14.55
N PRO A 2 -9.96 12.87 -13.33
CA PRO A 2 -8.73 12.19 -12.93
C PRO A 2 -8.88 10.67 -12.93
N ARG A 3 -7.85 10.02 -13.42
CA ARG A 3 -7.74 8.56 -13.43
C ARG A 3 -6.90 8.16 -12.24
N THR A 4 -7.43 7.30 -11.39
CA THR A 4 -6.80 6.95 -10.12
C THR A 4 -6.66 5.44 -9.99
N ILE A 5 -5.53 5.01 -9.46
CA ILE A 5 -5.35 3.62 -9.03
C ILE A 5 -5.41 3.60 -7.51
N GLY A 6 -6.35 2.85 -6.97
CA GLY A 6 -6.43 2.60 -5.52
C GLY A 6 -5.66 1.35 -5.17
N LEU A 7 -4.78 1.45 -4.19
CA LEU A 7 -4.01 0.33 -3.66
C LEU A 7 -4.36 0.12 -2.21
N MET A 8 -4.62 -1.12 -1.83
CA MET A 8 -4.96 -1.44 -0.45
C MET A 8 -4.30 -2.76 -0.01
N SER A 9 -3.62 -2.70 1.12
CA SER A 9 -3.10 -3.87 1.81
C SER A 9 -3.84 -3.98 3.13
N GLY A 10 -4.71 -4.97 3.24
CA GLY A 10 -5.61 -5.10 4.38
C GLY A 10 -4.97 -5.67 5.63
N THR A 11 -5.74 -5.72 6.70
CA THR A 11 -5.29 -6.26 7.99
C THR A 11 -5.09 -7.76 7.97
N SER A 12 -5.66 -8.46 6.98
CA SER A 12 -5.46 -9.89 6.80
C SER A 12 -4.04 -10.26 6.36
N LEU A 13 -3.26 -9.29 5.88
CA LEU A 13 -1.88 -9.48 5.41
C LEU A 13 -1.76 -10.44 4.23
N ASP A 14 -2.82 -10.61 3.46
CA ASP A 14 -2.85 -11.62 2.39
C ASP A 14 -2.23 -11.13 1.09
N GLY A 15 -2.31 -9.84 0.82
CA GLY A 15 -1.81 -9.31 -0.44
C GLY A 15 -2.23 -7.87 -0.66
N VAL A 16 -1.99 -7.37 -1.86
CA VAL A 16 -2.39 -6.03 -2.27
C VAL A 16 -3.52 -6.12 -3.29
N ASP A 17 -4.53 -5.30 -3.10
CA ASP A 17 -5.61 -5.10 -4.06
C ASP A 17 -5.38 -3.79 -4.80
N ALA A 18 -5.58 -3.82 -6.11
CA ALA A 18 -5.43 -2.64 -6.95
C ALA A 18 -6.67 -2.49 -7.83
N ALA A 19 -7.17 -1.27 -7.96
CA ALA A 19 -8.32 -0.97 -8.81
C ALA A 19 -8.10 0.35 -9.53
N TRP A 20 -8.42 0.37 -10.83
CA TRP A 20 -8.39 1.57 -11.63
C TRP A 20 -9.79 2.17 -11.68
N LEU A 21 -9.88 3.49 -11.49
CA LEU A 21 -11.15 4.19 -11.54
C LEU A 21 -10.99 5.63 -12.02
N GLU A 22 -12.06 6.19 -12.54
CA GLU A 22 -12.16 7.62 -12.80
C GLU A 22 -13.02 8.25 -11.70
N THR A 23 -12.57 9.36 -11.17
CA THR A 23 -13.28 10.04 -10.10
C THR A 23 -13.00 11.53 -10.14
N ASP A 24 -13.97 12.32 -9.70
CA ASP A 24 -13.81 13.76 -9.50
C ASP A 24 -13.36 14.11 -8.07
N GLY A 25 -13.07 13.07 -7.25
CA GLY A 25 -12.71 13.23 -5.85
C GLY A 25 -13.87 13.02 -4.89
N GLU A 26 -15.10 13.12 -5.37
CA GLU A 26 -16.31 12.89 -4.56
C GLU A 26 -17.09 11.69 -5.05
N THR A 27 -17.18 11.53 -6.37
CA THR A 27 -17.97 10.47 -6.98
C THR A 27 -17.11 9.70 -7.97
N VAL A 28 -17.23 8.38 -7.95
CA VAL A 28 -16.60 7.54 -8.96
C VAL A 28 -17.48 7.54 -10.20
N THR A 29 -16.91 7.98 -11.32
CA THR A 29 -17.65 8.10 -12.57
C THR A 29 -17.51 6.87 -13.47
N ALA A 30 -16.43 6.10 -13.30
CA ALA A 30 -16.23 4.87 -14.05
C ALA A 30 -15.28 3.94 -13.30
N PHE A 31 -15.50 2.64 -13.47
CA PHE A 31 -14.62 1.60 -12.94
C PHE A 31 -13.89 0.93 -14.09
N GLY A 32 -12.61 0.69 -13.92
CA GLY A 32 -11.80 -0.08 -14.86
C GLY A 32 -11.37 -1.42 -14.26
N PRO A 33 -10.24 -1.96 -14.72
CA PRO A 33 -9.77 -3.25 -14.22
C PRO A 33 -9.37 -3.20 -12.76
N SER A 34 -9.50 -4.34 -12.09
CA SER A 34 -9.02 -4.53 -10.75
C SER A 34 -8.31 -5.88 -10.66
N LEU A 35 -7.41 -6.01 -9.71
CA LEU A 35 -6.69 -7.26 -9.48
C LEU A 35 -6.19 -7.33 -8.04
N SER A 36 -5.82 -8.54 -7.64
CA SER A 36 -5.20 -8.79 -6.34
C SER A 36 -3.93 -9.59 -6.56
N ILE A 37 -2.86 -9.22 -5.85
CA ILE A 37 -1.62 -9.98 -5.87
C ILE A 37 -1.35 -10.48 -4.45
N PRO A 38 -1.36 -11.80 -4.24
CA PRO A 38 -1.07 -12.35 -2.92
C PRO A 38 0.41 -12.20 -2.59
N TYR A 39 0.69 -11.91 -1.32
CA TYR A 39 2.06 -11.92 -0.82
C TYR A 39 2.54 -13.36 -0.69
N ASP A 40 3.84 -13.58 -0.88
CA ASP A 40 4.39 -14.90 -0.64
C ASP A 40 4.33 -15.27 0.86
N PRO A 41 4.39 -16.57 1.19
CA PRO A 41 4.28 -17.00 2.58
C PRO A 41 5.34 -16.42 3.50
N ALA A 42 6.55 -16.18 3.00
CA ALA A 42 7.62 -15.61 3.80
C ALA A 42 7.30 -14.17 4.20
N LEU A 43 6.83 -13.36 3.25
CA LEU A 43 6.44 -11.98 3.55
C LEU A 43 5.26 -11.93 4.51
N ARG A 44 4.25 -12.78 4.31
CA ARG A 44 3.09 -12.84 5.21
C ARG A 44 3.52 -13.18 6.64
N ARG A 45 4.44 -14.11 6.79
CA ARG A 45 4.98 -14.51 8.08
C ARG A 45 5.73 -13.37 8.76
N ASP A 46 6.57 -12.67 8.00
CA ASP A 46 7.35 -11.56 8.51
C ASP A 46 6.45 -10.38 8.91
N LEU A 47 5.42 -10.09 8.14
CA LEU A 47 4.45 -9.04 8.48
C LEU A 47 3.71 -9.37 9.77
N ARG A 48 3.35 -10.63 9.98
CA ARG A 48 2.67 -11.06 11.21
C ARG A 48 3.57 -10.89 12.43
N VAL A 49 4.84 -11.24 12.31
CA VAL A 49 5.82 -11.02 13.38
C VAL A 49 5.95 -9.53 13.67
N ILE A 50 6.02 -8.70 12.65
CA ILE A 50 6.12 -7.25 12.79
C ILE A 50 4.89 -6.70 13.51
N LEU A 51 3.68 -7.16 13.15
CA LEU A 51 2.46 -6.75 13.83
C LEU A 51 2.50 -7.06 15.32
N ASP A 52 2.97 -8.25 15.67
CA ASP A 52 3.03 -8.69 17.07
C ASP A 52 4.03 -7.86 17.87
N LEU A 53 5.08 -7.36 17.22
CA LEU A 53 6.17 -6.62 17.88
C LEU A 53 6.10 -5.11 17.69
N ALA A 54 5.11 -4.61 16.95
CA ALA A 54 5.11 -3.24 16.45
C ALA A 54 5.25 -2.18 17.53
N SER A 55 4.64 -2.38 18.69
CA SER A 55 4.69 -1.37 19.76
C SER A 55 6.10 -1.16 20.32
N GLY A 56 6.99 -2.13 20.13
CA GLY A 56 8.37 -2.07 20.63
C GLY A 56 9.42 -1.92 19.54
N LEU A 57 9.02 -1.84 18.27
CA LEU A 57 9.97 -1.73 17.17
C LEU A 57 10.41 -0.28 16.95
N THR A 58 11.64 -0.12 16.48
CA THR A 58 12.16 1.18 16.02
C THR A 58 12.07 1.26 14.50
N GLN A 59 12.05 2.49 13.98
CA GLN A 59 11.91 2.71 12.54
C GLN A 59 13.06 2.13 11.72
N GLY A 60 14.25 2.04 12.29
CA GLY A 60 15.41 1.48 11.60
C GLY A 60 15.59 -0.02 11.72
N ASP A 61 14.64 -0.72 12.33
CA ASP A 61 14.74 -2.17 12.52
C ASP A 61 14.86 -2.87 11.17
N ALA A 62 15.81 -3.80 11.06
CA ALA A 62 16.10 -4.48 9.81
C ALA A 62 14.89 -5.25 9.27
N ARG A 63 14.04 -5.77 10.15
CA ARG A 63 12.81 -6.48 9.74
C ARG A 63 11.83 -5.54 9.07
N LEU A 64 11.69 -4.32 9.60
CA LEU A 64 10.83 -3.30 9.00
C LEU A 64 11.34 -2.87 7.64
N VAL A 65 12.64 -2.60 7.53
CA VAL A 65 13.25 -2.17 6.27
C VAL A 65 13.05 -3.22 5.20
N SER A 66 13.30 -4.49 5.52
CA SER A 66 13.14 -5.59 4.58
C SER A 66 11.68 -5.77 4.16
N ALA A 67 10.76 -5.76 5.12
CA ALA A 67 9.34 -5.95 4.82
C ALA A 67 8.80 -4.79 3.98
N GLU A 68 9.19 -3.56 4.30
CA GLU A 68 8.76 -2.39 3.54
C GLU A 68 9.21 -2.47 2.09
N ALA A 69 10.45 -2.88 1.84
CA ALA A 69 10.97 -3.02 0.48
C ALA A 69 10.19 -4.07 -0.32
N ARG A 70 9.94 -5.23 0.28
CA ARG A 70 9.19 -6.32 -0.37
C ARG A 70 7.74 -5.96 -0.60
N LEU A 71 7.11 -5.35 0.40
CA LEU A 71 5.74 -4.87 0.31
C LEU A 71 5.57 -3.85 -0.81
N THR A 72 6.49 -2.89 -0.89
CA THR A 72 6.46 -1.86 -1.93
C THR A 72 6.60 -2.47 -3.32
N GLU A 73 7.45 -3.48 -3.47
CA GLU A 73 7.60 -4.18 -4.74
C GLU A 73 6.28 -4.79 -5.22
N TYR A 74 5.52 -5.41 -4.31
CA TYR A 74 4.21 -5.96 -4.67
C TYR A 74 3.24 -4.87 -5.12
N HIS A 75 3.28 -3.71 -4.47
CA HIS A 75 2.43 -2.58 -4.88
C HIS A 75 2.81 -2.07 -6.27
N ILE A 76 4.10 -1.99 -6.56
CA ILE A 76 4.59 -1.60 -7.89
C ILE A 76 4.10 -2.59 -8.95
N GLN A 77 4.22 -3.89 -8.66
CA GLN A 77 3.74 -4.93 -9.57
C GLN A 77 2.24 -4.80 -9.82
N ALA A 78 1.46 -4.50 -8.80
CA ALA A 78 0.02 -4.34 -8.93
C ALA A 78 -0.35 -3.17 -9.84
N VAL A 79 0.32 -2.04 -9.68
CA VAL A 79 0.10 -0.87 -10.54
C VAL A 79 0.42 -1.22 -11.99
N ASN A 80 1.57 -1.83 -12.22
CA ASN A 80 2.03 -2.15 -13.57
C ASN A 80 1.14 -3.21 -14.24
N ALA A 81 0.62 -4.15 -13.45
CA ALA A 81 -0.23 -5.22 -13.97
C ALA A 81 -1.60 -4.74 -14.44
N LEU A 82 -2.07 -3.59 -13.97
CA LEU A 82 -3.33 -3.00 -14.44
C LEU A 82 -3.22 -2.51 -15.88
N GLU A 83 -2.02 -2.19 -16.34
CA GLU A 83 -1.74 -1.75 -17.71
C GLU A 83 -2.62 -0.57 -18.15
N ARG A 84 -2.88 0.35 -17.24
CA ARG A 84 -3.69 1.54 -17.49
C ARG A 84 -2.96 2.80 -17.01
N PRO A 85 -2.96 3.88 -17.81
CA PRO A 85 -2.38 5.13 -17.35
C PRO A 85 -3.24 5.72 -16.24
N ALA A 86 -2.60 6.33 -15.27
CA ALA A 86 -3.28 7.00 -14.16
C ALA A 86 -2.59 8.31 -13.84
N ASP A 87 -3.36 9.24 -13.28
CA ASP A 87 -2.86 10.54 -12.87
C ASP A 87 -2.41 10.52 -11.41
N LEU A 88 -3.05 9.68 -10.61
CA LEU A 88 -2.78 9.56 -9.17
C LEU A 88 -2.85 8.11 -8.73
N ILE A 89 -2.13 7.81 -7.66
CA ILE A 89 -2.25 6.53 -6.95
C ILE A 89 -2.68 6.84 -5.52
N GLY A 90 -3.79 6.24 -5.09
CA GLY A 90 -4.17 6.25 -3.69
C GLY A 90 -3.40 5.13 -2.98
N PHE A 91 -2.50 5.50 -2.09
CA PHE A 91 -1.58 4.56 -1.45
C PHE A 91 -1.80 4.55 0.05
N HIS A 92 -2.36 3.47 0.56
CA HIS A 92 -2.62 3.30 1.99
C HIS A 92 -1.41 2.80 2.77
N ALA A 93 -0.50 2.09 2.11
CA ALA A 93 0.56 1.35 2.77
C ALA A 93 0.01 0.24 3.66
N GLN A 94 0.84 -0.39 4.45
CA GLN A 94 0.42 -1.45 5.37
C GLN A 94 0.46 -0.92 6.80
N THR A 95 -0.70 -0.89 7.44
CA THR A 95 -0.78 -0.50 8.85
C THR A 95 -0.24 -1.64 9.72
N ILE A 96 0.76 -1.34 10.54
CA ILE A 96 1.34 -2.30 11.48
C ILE A 96 1.02 -1.98 12.93
N LEU A 97 0.57 -0.75 13.20
CA LEU A 97 0.22 -0.31 14.54
C LEU A 97 -0.87 0.72 14.46
N HIS A 98 -1.93 0.54 15.23
CA HIS A 98 -2.99 1.52 15.33
C HIS A 98 -3.40 1.62 16.80
N GLN A 99 -3.00 2.71 17.45
CA GLN A 99 -3.30 2.98 18.87
C GLN A 99 -3.97 4.35 18.98
N PRO A 100 -5.28 4.44 18.72
CA PRO A 100 -5.98 5.72 18.74
C PRO A 100 -5.94 6.41 20.09
N ASP A 101 -5.92 5.65 21.19
CA ASP A 101 -5.82 6.20 22.54
C ASP A 101 -4.51 6.94 22.78
N ARG A 102 -3.45 6.56 22.09
CA ARG A 102 -2.14 7.19 22.15
C ARG A 102 -1.87 8.04 20.92
N ARG A 103 -2.84 8.19 20.06
CA ARG A 103 -2.72 8.91 18.79
C ARG A 103 -1.58 8.40 17.93
N ARG A 104 -1.38 7.09 17.92
CA ARG A 104 -0.32 6.44 17.15
C ARG A 104 -0.91 5.57 16.06
N THR A 105 -0.49 5.83 14.84
CA THR A 105 -0.73 4.95 13.68
C THR A 105 0.58 4.83 12.94
N TRP A 106 0.98 3.60 12.67
CA TRP A 106 2.23 3.34 11.97
C TRP A 106 1.94 2.54 10.73
N GLN A 107 2.27 3.12 9.59
CA GLN A 107 2.12 2.49 8.29
C GLN A 107 3.47 2.36 7.64
N ILE A 108 3.73 1.23 6.97
CA ILE A 108 4.95 1.02 6.23
C ILE A 108 4.66 0.92 4.73
N GLY A 109 5.54 1.45 3.94
CA GLY A 109 5.46 1.50 2.50
C GLY A 109 6.28 2.67 1.98
N ASP A 110 6.97 2.47 0.87
CA ASP A 110 7.88 3.47 0.30
C ASP A 110 7.19 4.20 -0.85
N ALA A 111 6.50 5.29 -0.52
CA ALA A 111 5.76 6.09 -1.50
C ALA A 111 6.70 6.71 -2.54
N ALA A 112 7.89 7.12 -2.14
CA ALA A 112 8.86 7.72 -3.06
C ALA A 112 9.33 6.73 -4.12
N ARG A 113 9.59 5.48 -3.72
CA ARG A 113 9.96 4.42 -4.64
C ARG A 113 8.79 4.09 -5.57
N LEU A 114 7.58 4.00 -5.02
CA LEU A 114 6.39 3.74 -5.81
C LEU A 114 6.22 4.78 -6.92
N ALA A 115 6.35 6.06 -6.58
CA ALA A 115 6.26 7.15 -7.55
C ALA A 115 7.34 7.04 -8.63
N ARG A 116 8.56 6.77 -8.20
CA ARG A 116 9.72 6.72 -9.10
C ARG A 116 9.61 5.58 -10.10
N GLU A 117 9.17 4.41 -9.66
CA GLU A 117 9.14 3.21 -10.50
C GLU A 117 7.85 3.06 -11.31
N THR A 118 6.78 3.73 -10.92
CA THR A 118 5.53 3.72 -11.70
C THR A 118 5.36 4.95 -12.58
N GLY A 119 6.06 6.03 -12.26
CA GLY A 119 5.90 7.30 -12.95
C GLY A 119 4.62 8.04 -12.57
N VAL A 120 3.90 7.59 -11.55
CA VAL A 120 2.63 8.18 -11.12
C VAL A 120 2.78 8.72 -9.70
N ALA A 121 2.26 9.92 -9.46
CA ALA A 121 2.35 10.53 -8.15
C ALA A 121 1.45 9.78 -7.14
N PRO A 122 2.00 9.30 -6.03
CA PRO A 122 1.19 8.71 -4.98
C PRO A 122 0.61 9.81 -4.10
N GLN A 123 -0.61 9.56 -3.65
CA GLN A 123 -1.27 10.41 -2.67
C GLN A 123 -1.65 9.53 -1.49
N ALA A 124 -0.99 9.73 -0.36
CA ALA A 124 -1.31 8.97 0.84
C ALA A 124 -2.62 9.48 1.42
N GLU A 125 -3.47 8.56 1.87
CA GLU A 125 -4.65 8.96 2.62
C GLU A 125 -4.24 9.41 4.02
N GLN A 126 -4.80 10.53 4.43
CA GLN A 126 -4.61 11.02 5.79
C GLN A 126 -5.72 10.51 6.68
N ARG A 127 -5.34 10.15 7.88
CA ARG A 127 -6.27 9.63 8.87
C ARG A 127 -6.30 10.51 10.09
#